data_243cf8c29384d79780dc20a283f8b714
#
_entry.id   243cf8c29384d79780dc20a283f8b714
#
_cell.length_a   1.000
_cell.length_b   1.000
_cell.length_c   1.000
_cell.angle_alpha   90.00
_cell.angle_beta   90.00
_cell.angle_gamma   90.00
#
_symmetry.space_group_name_H-M   'P 1'
#
loop_
_entity.id
_entity.type
_entity.pdbx_description
1 polymer ?
#
loop_
_entity_poly.entity_id
_entity_poly.type
_entity_poly.pdbx_seq_one_letter_code
_entity_poly.pdbx_strand_id
1 'polypeptide(L)' 'MPKYHVTLSSGRDFIMEHQGDVYDLAYEAYEEACLMDDYLVDVEPIPDV' A
#
# COMPACT_ATOMS: atom_id res chain seq x y z
N MET A 1 13.86 5.98 -1.20
CA MET A 1 13.10 4.89 -0.57
C MET A 1 12.22 4.22 -1.60
N PRO A 2 12.04 2.90 -1.51
CA PRO A 2 11.14 2.21 -2.43
C PRO A 2 9.72 2.73 -2.31
N LYS A 3 9.04 2.80 -3.44
CA LYS A 3 7.65 3.26 -3.50
C LYS A 3 6.76 2.10 -3.95
N TYR A 4 5.55 2.09 -3.42
CA TYR A 4 4.59 1.05 -3.71
C TYR A 4 3.24 1.66 -4.06
N HIS A 5 2.57 1.06 -5.02
CA HIS A 5 1.22 1.47 -5.39
C HIS A 5 0.22 0.56 -4.69
N VAL A 6 -0.62 1.17 -3.88
CA VAL A 6 -1.61 0.46 -3.07
C VAL A 6 -2.99 0.69 -3.66
N THR A 7 -3.73 -0.39 -3.88
CA THR A 7 -5.09 -0.33 -4.42
C THR A 7 -6.08 -0.87 -3.40
N LEU A 8 -7.19 -0.18 -3.23
CA LEU A 8 -8.24 -0.55 -2.28
C LEU A 8 -9.49 -1.03 -3.02
N SER A 9 -10.36 -1.73 -2.31
CA SER A 9 -11.52 -2.37 -2.91
C SER A 9 -12.54 -1.39 -3.48
N SER A 10 -12.58 -0.18 -2.95
CA SER A 10 -13.49 0.87 -3.46
C SER A 10 -13.02 1.49 -4.77
N GLY A 11 -11.81 1.17 -5.22
CA GLY A 11 -11.19 1.80 -6.38
C GLY A 11 -10.23 2.91 -6.01
N ARG A 12 -10.13 3.25 -4.74
CA ARG A 12 -9.13 4.22 -4.27
C ARG A 12 -7.73 3.63 -4.39
N ASP A 13 -6.78 4.49 -4.65
CA ASP A 13 -5.38 4.07 -4.71
C ASP A 13 -4.49 5.19 -4.18
N PHE A 14 -3.30 4.82 -3.73
CA PHE A 14 -2.32 5.79 -3.26
C PHE A 14 -0.93 5.19 -3.31
N ILE A 15 0.07 6.06 -3.15
CA ILE A 15 1.48 5.67 -3.16
C ILE A 15 1.99 5.69 -1.72
N MET A 16 2.68 4.62 -1.32
CA MET A 16 3.36 4.57 -0.03
C MET A 16 4.86 4.39 -0.25
N GLU A 17 5.63 5.03 0.60
CA GLU A 17 7.07 4.80 0.65
C GLU A 17 7.38 3.95 1.88
N HIS A 18 8.23 2.95 1.71
CA HIS A 18 8.58 2.06 2.81
C HIS A 18 9.98 1.51 2.59
N GLN A 19 10.75 1.47 3.66
CA GLN A 19 12.06 0.85 3.65
C GLN A 19 12.04 -0.30 4.63
N GLY A 20 12.29 -1.51 4.11
CA GLY A 20 12.28 -2.71 4.92
C GLY A 20 11.46 -3.82 4.30
N ASP A 21 10.87 -4.66 5.16
CA ASP A 21 10.15 -5.85 4.74
C ASP A 21 8.80 -5.47 4.11
N VAL A 22 8.49 -6.14 3.01
CA VAL A 22 7.22 -5.93 2.32
C VAL A 22 6.02 -6.34 3.18
N TYR A 23 6.22 -7.26 4.11
CA TYR A 23 5.14 -7.66 5.03
C TYR A 23 4.76 -6.53 5.98
N ASP A 24 5.74 -5.77 6.44
CA ASP A 24 5.50 -4.60 7.28
C ASP A 24 4.75 -3.52 6.48
N LEU A 25 5.12 -3.33 5.22
CA LEU A 25 4.43 -2.41 4.34
C LEU A 25 2.96 -2.82 4.15
N ALA A 26 2.74 -4.10 3.87
CA ALA A 26 1.39 -4.61 3.68
C ALA A 26 0.53 -4.40 4.92
N TYR A 27 1.11 -4.58 6.10
CA TYR A 27 0.41 -4.34 7.35
C TYR A 27 0.02 -2.87 7.50
N GLU A 28 0.95 -1.97 7.20
CA GLU A 28 0.67 -0.54 7.26
C GLU A 28 -0.40 -0.13 6.25
N ALA A 29 -0.34 -0.68 5.04
CA ALA A 29 -1.35 -0.42 4.02
C ALA A 29 -2.71 -0.92 4.47
N TYR A 30 -2.76 -2.07 5.10
CA TYR A 30 -4.00 -2.61 5.65
C TYR A 30 -4.59 -1.68 6.72
N GLU A 31 -3.75 -1.16 7.62
CA GLU A 31 -4.20 -0.22 8.64
C GLU A 31 -4.78 1.06 8.01
N GLU A 32 -4.11 1.59 6.99
CA GLU A 32 -4.60 2.77 6.29
C GLU A 32 -5.96 2.51 5.65
N ALA A 33 -6.13 1.34 5.04
CA ALA A 33 -7.40 0.96 4.44
C ALA A 33 -8.50 0.89 5.50
N CYS A 34 -8.19 0.32 6.66
CA CYS A 34 -9.15 0.24 7.76
C CYS A 34 -9.59 1.61 8.24
N LEU A 35 -8.66 2.56 8.30
CA LEU A 35 -8.98 3.94 8.71
C LEU A 35 -9.92 4.62 7.71
N MET A 36 -9.87 4.21 6.45
CA MET A 36 -10.75 4.72 5.41
C MET A 36 -12.04 3.91 5.25
N ASP A 37 -12.26 2.94 6.13
CA ASP A 37 -13.40 2.02 6.06
C ASP A 37 -13.41 1.27 4.71
N ASP A 38 -12.24 0.78 4.32
CA ASP A 38 -12.01 0.14 3.04
C ASP A 38 -11.18 -1.13 3.24
N TYR A 39 -10.90 -1.86 2.16
CA TYR A 39 -10.11 -3.08 2.21
C TYR A 39 -8.92 -3.01 1.27
N LEU A 40 -7.81 -3.59 1.70
CA LEU A 40 -6.61 -3.70 0.89
C LEU A 40 -6.83 -4.78 -0.18
N VAL A 41 -6.59 -4.42 -1.44
CA VAL A 41 -6.73 -5.35 -2.57
C VAL A 41 -5.36 -5.74 -3.10
N ASP A 42 -4.46 -4.77 -3.30
CA ASP A 42 -3.19 -5.03 -3.96
C ASP A 42 -2.14 -4.03 -3.53
N VAL A 43 -0.89 -4.50 -3.48
CA VAL A 43 0.29 -3.68 -3.23
C VAL A 43 1.33 -4.06 -4.26
N GLU A 44 1.73 -3.13 -5.11
CA GLU A 44 2.71 -3.39 -6.16
C GLU A 44 3.91 -2.45 -6.05
N PRO A 45 5.13 -2.98 -6.17
CA PRO A 45 6.30 -2.11 -6.19
C PRO A 45 6.33 -1.25 -7.45
N ILE A 46 6.74 0.00 -7.30
CA ILE A 46 6.91 0.91 -8.42
C ILE A 46 8.39 0.91 -8.77
N PRO A 47 8.75 0.54 -10.00
CA PRO A 47 10.16 0.55 -10.41
C PRO A 47 10.77 1.93 -10.26
N ASP A 48 11.97 1.96 -9.70
CA ASP A 48 12.75 3.19 -9.56
C ASP A 48 13.68 3.29 -10.77
N VAL A 49 13.19 3.89 -11.81
CA VAL A 49 13.91 3.99 -13.09
C VAL A 49 14.49 5.36 -13.25
#